data_f4bdd97c7cbf96f6924c4ce1ca42f459
#
_entry.id   f4bdd97c7cbf96f6924c4ce1ca42f459
#
_cell.length_a   1.000
_cell.length_b   1.000
_cell.length_c   1.000
_cell.angle_alpha   90.00
_cell.angle_beta   90.00
_cell.angle_gamma   90.00
#
_symmetry.space_group_name_H-M   'P 1'
#
loop_
_entity.id
_entity.type
_entity.pdbx_description
1 polymer ?
#
loop_
_entity_poly.entity_id
_entity_poly.type
_entity_poly.pdbx_seq_one_letter_code
_entity_poly.pdbx_strand_id
1 'polypeptide(L)'
;MDKKIPTDNLTDKQKDYATFLPAMSSFFARDLGKARHEEDYIKPERIPQNFEHGVEGLNYMKSKDTYFYYKWHLYSAGHADLNMKKFSVRDDIIRNRDRNDNWLLGDSGGFQIGKGVWEGDWKDPNCPKAKKKREQVLELSLIHI
;
A
#
# COMPACT_ATOMS: atom_id res chain seq x y z
N MET A 1 -5.92 20.09 8.30
CA MET A 1 -4.45 20.27 8.47
C MET A 1 -3.83 20.13 7.09
N ASP A 2 -3.36 21.23 6.55
CA ASP A 2 -2.64 21.23 5.28
C ASP A 2 -1.26 20.63 5.51
N LYS A 3 -1.12 19.34 5.25
CA LYS A 3 0.21 18.71 5.21
C LYS A 3 0.94 19.26 4.00
N LYS A 4 1.87 20.18 4.22
CA LYS A 4 2.80 20.57 3.17
C LYS A 4 3.67 19.37 2.80
N ILE A 5 3.91 19.17 1.51
CA ILE A 5 4.89 18.20 1.03
C ILE A 5 6.23 18.53 1.67
N PRO A 6 6.90 17.60 2.38
CA PRO A 6 8.17 17.90 3.04
C PRO A 6 9.23 18.14 1.97
N THR A 7 9.56 19.40 1.80
CA THR A 7 10.63 19.84 0.89
C THR A 7 11.88 20.26 1.64
N ASP A 8 11.83 20.23 2.98
CA ASP A 8 12.84 20.84 3.84
C ASP A 8 14.24 20.21 3.72
N ASN A 9 14.29 18.94 3.27
CA ASN A 9 15.55 18.23 3.05
C ASN A 9 15.96 18.14 1.56
N LEU A 10 15.26 18.85 0.69
CA LEU A 10 15.57 18.86 -0.73
C LEU A 10 16.44 20.07 -1.07
N THR A 11 17.50 19.87 -1.83
CA THR A 11 18.24 20.97 -2.45
C THR A 11 17.33 21.70 -3.45
N ASP A 12 17.63 22.95 -3.78
CA ASP A 12 16.79 23.70 -4.74
C ASP A 12 16.69 22.99 -6.09
N LYS A 13 17.77 22.33 -6.54
CA LYS A 13 17.72 21.46 -7.72
C LYS A 13 16.74 20.27 -7.58
N GLN A 14 16.68 19.67 -6.39
CA GLN A 14 15.80 18.51 -6.16
C GLN A 14 14.32 18.90 -6.08
N LYS A 15 14.02 20.15 -5.73
CA LYS A 15 12.63 20.66 -5.74
C LYS A 15 12.05 20.74 -7.14
N ASP A 16 12.88 20.87 -8.16
CA ASP A 16 12.48 20.94 -9.56
C ASP A 16 12.33 19.57 -10.24
N TYR A 17 12.73 18.49 -9.56
CA TYR A 17 12.63 17.14 -10.09
C TYR A 17 11.35 16.43 -9.65
N ALA A 18 10.85 15.57 -10.54
CA ALA A 18 9.77 14.67 -10.18
C ALA A 18 10.20 13.69 -9.09
N THR A 19 9.35 13.51 -8.08
CA THR A 19 9.57 12.51 -7.02
C THR A 19 9.10 11.15 -7.51
N PHE A 20 9.97 10.15 -7.42
CA PHE A 20 9.60 8.77 -7.71
C PHE A 20 8.78 8.19 -6.56
N LEU A 21 7.59 7.67 -6.87
CA LEU A 21 6.74 6.96 -5.93
C LEU A 21 6.66 5.49 -6.35
N PRO A 22 7.44 4.61 -5.74
CA PRO A 22 7.37 3.18 -6.05
C PRO A 22 6.00 2.63 -5.72
N ALA A 23 5.39 1.94 -6.69
CA ALA A 23 4.13 1.24 -6.48
C ALA A 23 4.37 -0.03 -5.65
N MET A 24 3.59 -0.18 -4.58
CA MET A 24 3.62 -1.39 -3.78
C MET A 24 3.03 -2.57 -4.55
N SER A 25 3.75 -3.69 -4.53
CA SER A 25 3.23 -4.95 -5.07
C SER A 25 2.15 -5.54 -4.16
N SER A 26 1.39 -6.52 -4.69
CA SER A 26 0.39 -7.25 -3.89
C SER A 26 1.01 -7.93 -2.67
N PHE A 27 2.27 -8.38 -2.78
CA PHE A 27 3.00 -8.95 -1.65
C PHE A 27 3.11 -7.95 -0.49
N PHE A 28 3.57 -6.73 -0.76
CA PHE A 28 3.68 -5.71 0.28
C PHE A 28 2.32 -5.22 0.77
N ALA A 29 1.37 -5.04 -0.15
CA ALA A 29 0.05 -4.52 0.21
C ALA A 29 -0.78 -5.49 1.06
N ARG A 30 -0.62 -6.78 0.84
CA ARG A 30 -1.49 -7.82 1.39
C ARG A 30 -0.75 -8.89 2.17
N ASP A 31 0.28 -9.48 1.56
CA ASP A 31 0.85 -10.72 2.08
C ASP A 31 1.85 -10.46 3.21
N LEU A 32 2.58 -9.34 3.17
CA LEU A 32 3.46 -8.96 4.27
C LEU A 32 2.69 -8.69 5.57
N GLY A 33 1.50 -8.08 5.47
CA GLY A 33 0.61 -7.88 6.62
C GLY A 33 0.18 -9.19 7.27
N LYS A 34 -0.18 -10.19 6.45
CA LYS A 34 -0.54 -11.52 6.94
C LYS A 34 0.63 -12.21 7.63
N ALA A 35 1.82 -12.13 7.07
CA ALA A 35 3.01 -12.75 7.63
C ALA A 35 3.34 -12.29 9.06
N ARG A 36 2.78 -11.16 9.51
CA ARG A 36 2.96 -10.64 10.88
C ARG A 36 2.08 -11.32 11.91
N HIS A 37 0.97 -11.91 11.48
CA HIS A 37 -0.07 -12.42 12.37
C HIS A 37 -0.36 -13.91 12.18
N GLU A 38 0.06 -14.47 11.05
CA GLU A 38 -0.08 -15.88 10.72
C GLU A 38 1.31 -16.51 10.82
N GLU A 39 1.63 -17.14 11.94
CA GLU A 39 2.96 -17.72 12.24
C GLU A 39 3.45 -18.68 11.15
N ASP A 40 2.54 -19.40 10.51
CA ASP A 40 2.86 -20.37 9.45
C ASP A 40 2.88 -19.75 8.05
N TYR A 41 2.54 -18.47 7.87
CA TYR A 41 2.44 -17.86 6.54
C TYR A 41 3.79 -17.77 5.83
N ILE A 42 4.83 -17.36 6.58
CA ILE A 42 6.22 -17.50 6.16
C ILE A 42 6.94 -18.30 7.24
N LYS A 43 7.29 -19.54 6.90
CA LYS A 43 7.94 -20.44 7.85
C LYS A 43 9.27 -19.85 8.32
N PRO A 44 9.56 -19.92 9.64
CA PRO A 44 10.79 -19.35 10.22
C PRO A 44 12.09 -19.82 9.54
N GLU A 45 12.14 -21.07 9.12
CA GLU A 45 13.31 -21.64 8.40
C GLU A 45 13.56 -21.04 7.01
N ARG A 46 12.58 -20.29 6.47
CA ARG A 46 12.72 -19.56 5.20
C ARG A 46 13.23 -18.13 5.40
N ILE A 47 13.31 -17.67 6.63
CA ILE A 47 13.84 -16.35 6.97
C ILE A 47 15.35 -16.51 7.19
N PRO A 48 16.21 -15.81 6.43
CA PRO A 48 17.65 -15.87 6.64
C PRO A 48 18.04 -15.47 8.07
N GLN A 49 19.01 -16.16 8.66
CA GLN A 49 19.43 -15.90 10.04
C GLN A 49 19.97 -14.50 10.28
N ASN A 50 20.47 -13.82 9.24
CA ASN A 50 20.95 -12.44 9.31
C ASN A 50 19.84 -11.38 9.16
N PHE A 51 18.59 -11.81 9.08
CA PHE A 51 17.43 -10.90 9.07
C PHE A 51 17.00 -10.59 10.51
N GLU A 52 17.71 -9.69 11.16
CA GLU A 52 17.52 -9.33 12.57
C GLU A 52 16.08 -8.88 12.90
N HIS A 53 15.42 -8.22 11.94
CA HIS A 53 14.03 -7.74 12.10
C HIS A 53 12.99 -8.67 11.46
N GLY A 54 13.39 -9.86 11.03
CA GLY A 54 12.52 -10.82 10.37
C GLY A 54 11.80 -10.24 9.15
N VAL A 55 10.61 -10.73 8.87
CA VAL A 55 9.78 -10.28 7.75
C VAL A 55 9.32 -8.83 7.93
N GLU A 56 9.13 -8.39 9.16
CA GLU A 56 8.70 -7.02 9.48
C GLU A 56 9.73 -5.98 9.01
N GLY A 57 11.01 -6.33 9.02
CA GLY A 57 12.08 -5.47 8.51
C GLY A 57 11.97 -5.14 7.02
N LEU A 58 11.15 -5.86 6.26
CA LEU A 58 10.83 -5.57 4.87
C LEU A 58 9.83 -4.41 4.70
N ASN A 59 9.19 -3.97 5.78
CA ASN A 59 8.28 -2.84 5.74
C ASN A 59 9.03 -1.52 5.62
N TYR A 60 9.39 -1.15 4.40
CA TYR A 60 10.16 0.05 4.08
C TYR A 60 9.41 1.38 4.30
N MET A 61 8.17 1.33 4.79
CA MET A 61 7.40 2.50 5.20
C MET A 61 7.59 2.88 6.69
N LYS A 62 8.31 2.07 7.45
CA LYS A 62 8.72 2.39 8.82
C LYS A 62 10.09 3.05 8.80
N SER A 63 10.29 4.06 9.64
CA SER A 63 11.58 4.73 9.81
C SER A 63 12.56 3.98 10.73
N LYS A 64 12.05 2.96 11.47
CA LYS A 64 12.83 2.16 12.42
C LYS A 64 12.62 0.67 12.18
N ASP A 65 13.60 -0.13 12.58
CA ASP A 65 13.54 -1.58 12.55
C ASP A 65 13.25 -2.13 11.14
N THR A 66 13.83 -1.49 10.14
CA THR A 66 13.69 -1.88 8.73
C THR A 66 15.05 -1.97 8.05
N TYR A 67 15.14 -2.80 7.01
CA TYR A 67 16.37 -2.94 6.21
C TYR A 67 16.57 -1.79 5.23
N PHE A 68 15.48 -1.11 4.89
CA PHE A 68 15.48 0.02 3.95
C PHE A 68 14.29 0.91 4.24
N TYR A 69 14.49 2.20 4.29
CA TYR A 69 13.43 3.19 4.47
C TYR A 69 13.31 4.10 3.25
N TYR A 70 12.08 4.26 2.79
CA TYR A 70 11.76 5.24 1.76
C TYR A 70 10.42 5.89 2.09
N LYS A 71 10.35 7.21 2.02
CA LYS A 71 9.19 7.94 2.52
C LYS A 71 8.08 8.20 1.50
N TRP A 72 8.34 7.97 0.22
CA TRP A 72 7.41 8.25 -0.85
C TRP A 72 6.87 6.95 -1.43
N HIS A 73 5.53 6.81 -1.47
CA HIS A 73 4.91 5.55 -1.88
C HIS A 73 3.71 5.78 -2.76
N LEU A 74 3.42 4.81 -3.64
CA LEU A 74 2.17 4.69 -4.36
C LEU A 74 1.47 3.41 -3.93
N TYR A 75 0.23 3.53 -3.49
CA TYR A 75 -0.62 2.40 -3.12
C TYR A 75 -1.81 2.31 -4.05
N SER A 76 -1.86 1.26 -4.85
CA SER A 76 -2.97 1.04 -5.77
C SER A 76 -4.04 0.13 -5.15
N ALA A 77 -5.29 0.55 -5.23
CA ALA A 77 -6.44 -0.30 -4.90
C ALA A 77 -6.46 -1.60 -5.71
N GLY A 78 -5.79 -1.61 -6.87
CA GLY A 78 -5.62 -2.81 -7.69
C GLY A 78 -4.78 -3.90 -7.05
N HIS A 79 -3.92 -3.56 -6.09
CA HIS A 79 -3.06 -4.50 -5.36
C HIS A 79 -3.56 -4.77 -3.94
N ALA A 80 -4.51 -4.00 -3.45
CA ALA A 80 -5.12 -4.18 -2.15
C ALA A 80 -6.09 -5.38 -2.14
N ASP A 81 -6.32 -5.94 -0.95
CA ASP A 81 -7.47 -6.82 -0.76
C ASP A 81 -8.72 -5.96 -0.54
N LEU A 82 -9.59 -5.93 -1.54
CA LEU A 82 -10.83 -5.15 -1.50
C LEU A 82 -11.99 -5.88 -0.81
N ASN A 83 -11.75 -7.07 -0.28
CA ASN A 83 -12.76 -7.79 0.49
C ASN A 83 -12.71 -7.37 1.97
N MET A 84 -13.31 -6.23 2.27
CA MET A 84 -13.29 -5.63 3.61
C MET A 84 -13.91 -6.51 4.71
N LYS A 85 -14.67 -7.54 4.35
CA LYS A 85 -15.19 -8.53 5.31
C LYS A 85 -14.13 -9.52 5.78
N LYS A 86 -13.16 -9.82 4.92
CA LYS A 86 -12.04 -10.74 5.21
C LYS A 86 -10.76 -10.01 5.56
N PHE A 87 -10.65 -8.76 5.13
CA PHE A 87 -9.48 -7.94 5.32
C PHE A 87 -9.44 -7.46 6.76
N SER A 88 -8.41 -7.84 7.46
CA SER A 88 -8.11 -7.21 8.74
C SER A 88 -7.36 -5.91 8.49
N VAL A 89 -7.96 -4.81 8.86
CA VAL A 89 -7.29 -3.50 8.80
C VAL A 89 -5.97 -3.51 9.58
N ARG A 90 -5.85 -4.38 10.57
CA ARG A 90 -4.63 -4.61 11.35
C ARG A 90 -3.50 -5.15 10.49
N ASP A 91 -3.83 -5.93 9.47
CA ASP A 91 -2.87 -6.62 8.60
C ASP A 91 -2.40 -5.73 7.44
N ASP A 92 -3.04 -4.57 7.26
CA ASP A 92 -2.63 -3.65 6.20
C ASP A 92 -1.31 -2.95 6.55
N ILE A 93 -0.32 -3.14 5.70
CA ILE A 93 1.00 -2.53 5.84
C ILE A 93 0.94 -1.00 5.93
N ILE A 94 -0.03 -0.35 5.29
CA ILE A 94 -0.18 1.09 5.30
C ILE A 94 -0.49 1.62 6.71
N ARG A 95 -1.19 0.85 7.52
CA ARG A 95 -1.46 1.25 8.89
C ARG A 95 -0.24 1.29 9.78
N ASN A 96 0.75 0.52 9.41
CA ASN A 96 1.99 0.39 10.17
C ASN A 96 3.11 1.28 9.61
N ARG A 97 2.77 2.22 8.72
CA ARG A 97 3.71 3.21 8.23
C ARG A 97 3.95 4.32 9.26
N ASP A 98 5.06 4.96 9.15
CA ASP A 98 5.33 6.20 9.89
C ASP A 98 4.55 7.36 9.26
N ARG A 99 3.38 7.65 9.83
CA ARG A 99 2.44 8.66 9.28
C ARG A 99 2.96 10.10 9.35
N ASN A 100 3.95 10.37 10.18
CA ASN A 100 4.50 11.71 10.33
C ASN A 100 5.51 12.04 9.25
N ASP A 101 6.25 11.02 8.79
CA ASP A 101 7.35 11.19 7.83
C ASP A 101 7.06 10.51 6.47
N ASN A 102 5.94 9.84 6.33
CA ASN A 102 5.64 9.01 5.18
C ASN A 102 4.54 9.60 4.30
N TRP A 103 4.76 9.62 2.99
CA TRP A 103 3.82 10.12 1.99
C TRP A 103 3.32 8.99 1.11
N LEU A 104 2.01 8.90 1.03
CA LEU A 104 1.32 7.86 0.29
C LEU A 104 0.36 8.49 -0.72
N LEU A 105 0.58 8.19 -1.99
CA LEU A 105 -0.37 8.49 -3.06
C LEU A 105 -1.28 7.29 -3.26
N GLY A 106 -2.58 7.49 -3.10
CA GLY A 106 -3.59 6.46 -3.40
C GLY A 106 -3.94 6.44 -4.89
N ASP A 107 -3.79 5.29 -5.54
CA ASP A 107 -4.24 5.06 -6.91
C ASP A 107 -5.53 4.22 -6.91
N SER A 108 -6.48 4.59 -7.76
CA SER A 108 -7.81 3.97 -7.84
C SER A 108 -7.84 2.56 -8.43
N GLY A 109 -6.75 2.09 -9.01
CA GLY A 109 -6.69 0.81 -9.71
C GLY A 109 -7.20 0.86 -11.15
N GLY A 110 -7.15 2.01 -11.82
CA GLY A 110 -7.59 2.17 -13.20
C GLY A 110 -6.90 1.23 -14.18
N PHE A 111 -5.66 0.84 -13.90
CA PHE A 111 -4.94 -0.15 -14.71
C PHE A 111 -5.66 -1.51 -14.76
N GLN A 112 -6.22 -1.97 -13.64
CA GLN A 112 -6.97 -3.23 -13.55
C GLN A 112 -8.25 -3.20 -14.39
N ILE A 113 -8.86 -2.02 -14.53
CA ILE A 113 -10.00 -1.79 -15.42
C ILE A 113 -9.54 -1.90 -16.88
N GLY A 114 -8.51 -1.16 -17.25
CA GLY A 114 -7.99 -1.12 -18.62
C GLY A 114 -7.48 -2.47 -19.12
N LYS A 115 -6.97 -3.31 -18.24
CA LYS A 115 -6.53 -4.68 -18.53
C LYS A 115 -7.63 -5.75 -18.41
N GLY A 116 -8.87 -5.36 -18.06
CA GLY A 116 -9.98 -6.30 -17.90
C GLY A 116 -9.87 -7.20 -16.67
N VAL A 117 -8.94 -6.95 -15.76
CA VAL A 117 -8.80 -7.72 -14.51
C VAL A 117 -10.01 -7.49 -13.60
N TRP A 118 -10.52 -6.28 -13.57
CA TRP A 118 -11.77 -5.96 -12.90
C TRP A 118 -12.90 -5.98 -13.93
N GLU A 119 -13.71 -7.02 -13.85
CA GLU A 119 -14.84 -7.24 -14.75
C GLU A 119 -15.95 -6.20 -14.54
N GLY A 120 -16.69 -5.93 -15.62
CA GLY A 120 -17.88 -5.09 -15.62
C GLY A 120 -17.86 -4.05 -16.74
N ASP A 121 -19.02 -3.51 -17.05
CA ASP A 121 -19.12 -2.33 -17.93
C ASP A 121 -18.87 -1.06 -17.10
N TRP A 122 -17.68 -0.51 -17.24
CA TRP A 122 -17.25 0.67 -16.49
C TRP A 122 -17.83 1.99 -17.03
N LYS A 123 -18.43 1.95 -18.21
CA LYS A 123 -19.15 3.09 -18.80
C LYS A 123 -20.59 3.17 -18.30
N ASP A 124 -21.15 2.01 -17.90
CA ASP A 124 -22.47 1.96 -17.27
C ASP A 124 -22.37 2.20 -15.77
N PRO A 125 -22.93 3.30 -15.23
CA PRO A 125 -22.93 3.58 -13.80
C PRO A 125 -23.71 2.55 -12.98
N ASN A 126 -24.66 1.86 -13.61
CA ASN A 126 -25.54 0.88 -12.98
C ASN A 126 -25.03 -0.55 -13.08
N CYS A 127 -23.96 -0.81 -13.80
CA CYS A 127 -23.38 -2.16 -13.89
C CYS A 127 -23.04 -2.70 -12.49
N PRO A 128 -23.69 -3.81 -12.03
CA PRO A 128 -23.55 -4.28 -10.65
C PRO A 128 -22.11 -4.61 -10.26
N LYS A 129 -21.33 -5.21 -11.18
CA LYS A 129 -19.93 -5.57 -10.93
C LYS A 129 -19.06 -4.34 -10.78
N ALA A 130 -19.20 -3.36 -11.66
CA ALA A 130 -18.45 -2.12 -11.62
C ALA A 130 -18.84 -1.27 -10.40
N LYS A 131 -20.13 -1.19 -10.08
CA LYS A 131 -20.64 -0.48 -8.90
C LYS A 131 -20.06 -1.06 -7.62
N LYS A 132 -20.15 -2.37 -7.42
CA LYS A 132 -19.58 -3.05 -6.25
C LYS A 132 -18.09 -2.76 -6.09
N LYS A 133 -17.33 -2.77 -7.17
CA LYS A 133 -15.89 -2.50 -7.13
C LYS A 133 -15.59 -1.04 -6.77
N ARG A 134 -16.35 -0.09 -7.29
CA ARG A 134 -16.24 1.34 -6.92
C ARG A 134 -16.50 1.55 -5.42
N GLU A 135 -17.54 0.90 -4.89
CA GLU A 135 -17.87 0.95 -3.46
C GLU A 135 -16.74 0.41 -2.60
N GLN A 136 -16.15 -0.72 -2.98
CA GLN A 136 -15.01 -1.31 -2.27
C GLN A 136 -13.76 -0.40 -2.28
N VAL A 137 -13.48 0.26 -3.41
CA VAL A 137 -12.35 1.20 -3.51
C VAL A 137 -12.59 2.43 -2.62
N LEU A 138 -13.83 2.93 -2.60
CA LEU A 138 -14.20 4.05 -1.74
C LEU A 138 -14.10 3.67 -0.26
N GLU A 139 -14.58 2.49 0.12
CA GLU A 139 -14.47 1.98 1.48
C GLU A 139 -13.00 1.87 1.93
N LEU A 140 -12.13 1.31 1.07
CA LEU A 140 -10.69 1.26 1.31
C LEU A 140 -10.10 2.66 1.54
N SER A 141 -10.49 3.63 0.72
CA SER A 141 -10.01 5.01 0.84
C SER A 141 -10.40 5.63 2.18
N LEU A 142 -11.63 5.41 2.65
CA LEU A 142 -12.11 5.94 3.93
C LEU A 142 -11.39 5.35 5.14
N ILE A 143 -10.95 4.09 5.05
CA ILE A 143 -10.18 3.43 6.12
C ILE A 143 -8.80 4.06 6.28
N HIS A 144 -8.21 4.56 5.20
CA HIS A 144 -6.84 5.05 5.18
C HIS A 144 -6.69 6.57 5.29
N ILE A 145 -7.77 7.30 5.18
CA ILE A 145 -7.80 8.72 5.45
C ILE A 145 -7.79 8.99 6.97
#